data_47785897f798b0beada1f5d42b4e4fb7
#
_entry.id   47785897f798b0beada1f5d42b4e4fb7
#
_cell.length_a   1.000
_cell.length_b   1.000
_cell.length_c   1.000
_cell.angle_alpha   90.00
_cell.angle_beta   90.00
_cell.angle_gamma   90.00
#
_symmetry.space_group_name_H-M   'P 1'
#
loop_
_entity.id
_entity.type
_entity.pdbx_description
1 polymer ?
#
loop_
_entity_poly.entity_id
_entity_poly.type
_entity_poly.pdbx_seq_one_letter_code
_entity_poly.pdbx_strand_id
1 'polypeptide(L)'
;MKNWKFAVSSADEAPVTAPILLQGSIEHNLETAARLGYQAIEVHTREDVELDYDAIRRASERTGAHVAMVVTGRLNTEGMCSLVADEPYIVSATLDGMRQYIDMAHRLEADVVIGWVKGNIPKGGKREKYLDRLAKNLRILDTYAGERNVKLNIEVINRYEVNIFTTADEIMSFLEKYGLENCYAHLDTFHMGIDECDPVEAIRRCKGRLGYFHLADNSRRYPGSGQFDFGSILQALEDTGYDGYLSVECLPYPSGEQAAERAIAYLKGLCGMRREEGA
;
A
#
# COMPACT_ATOMS: atom_id res chain seq x y z
N MET A 1 -7.86 -17.79 -15.81
CA MET A 1 -7.17 -16.57 -15.38
C MET A 1 -7.87 -15.96 -14.18
N LYS A 2 -7.10 -15.46 -13.22
CA LYS A 2 -7.60 -14.90 -11.97
C LYS A 2 -8.45 -13.65 -12.21
N ASN A 3 -9.55 -13.54 -11.51
CA ASN A 3 -10.35 -12.31 -11.48
C ASN A 3 -9.71 -11.38 -10.43
N TRP A 4 -8.86 -10.47 -10.88
CA TRP A 4 -8.15 -9.53 -9.99
C TRP A 4 -9.10 -8.54 -9.34
N LYS A 5 -8.83 -8.21 -8.10
CA LYS A 5 -9.49 -7.15 -7.33
C LYS A 5 -8.65 -5.88 -7.46
N PHE A 6 -9.23 -4.82 -8.00
CA PHE A 6 -8.52 -3.54 -8.19
C PHE A 6 -8.98 -2.50 -7.17
N ALA A 7 -8.01 -1.80 -6.60
CA ALA A 7 -8.21 -0.63 -5.75
C ALA A 7 -7.56 0.61 -6.40
N VAL A 8 -7.87 1.78 -5.86
CA VAL A 8 -7.34 3.06 -6.33
C VAL A 8 -7.05 3.99 -5.17
N SER A 9 -5.94 4.75 -5.25
CA SER A 9 -5.52 5.69 -4.23
C SER A 9 -6.49 6.86 -4.07
N SER A 10 -6.79 7.23 -2.84
CA SER A 10 -7.71 8.31 -2.52
C SER A 10 -7.31 9.09 -1.25
N ALA A 11 -7.72 10.36 -1.17
CA ALA A 11 -7.60 11.20 0.01
C ALA A 11 -8.76 12.21 0.05
N ASP A 12 -8.87 12.96 1.15
CA ASP A 12 -9.72 14.14 1.24
C ASP A 12 -9.22 15.25 0.28
N GLU A 13 -7.92 15.52 0.33
CA GLU A 13 -7.18 16.41 -0.57
C GLU A 13 -5.72 15.93 -0.72
N ALA A 14 -5.09 16.22 -1.84
CA ALA A 14 -3.69 15.93 -2.09
C ALA A 14 -3.10 16.91 -3.11
N PRO A 15 -1.80 17.25 -2.99
CA PRO A 15 -1.11 18.02 -4.01
C PRO A 15 -0.95 17.18 -5.29
N VAL A 16 -0.89 17.84 -6.44
CA VAL A 16 -0.72 17.18 -7.75
C VAL A 16 0.59 16.39 -7.90
N THR A 17 1.51 16.55 -6.96
CA THR A 17 2.77 15.82 -6.88
C THR A 17 2.65 14.53 -6.07
N ALA A 18 1.54 14.31 -5.37
CA ALA A 18 1.27 13.07 -4.66
C ALA A 18 0.65 12.04 -5.62
N PRO A 19 0.95 10.75 -5.44
CA PRO A 19 0.42 9.68 -6.29
C PRO A 19 -1.02 9.28 -5.88
N ILE A 20 -1.88 10.27 -5.69
CA ILE A 20 -3.26 10.11 -5.23
C ILE A 20 -4.22 10.54 -6.34
N LEU A 21 -5.11 9.63 -6.72
CA LEU A 21 -5.96 9.80 -7.89
C LEU A 21 -7.35 10.37 -7.59
N LEU A 22 -8.01 9.88 -6.53
CA LEU A 22 -9.34 10.35 -6.16
C LEU A 22 -9.26 11.30 -4.96
N GLN A 23 -10.03 12.38 -5.01
CA GLN A 23 -10.05 13.36 -3.92
C GLN A 23 -11.48 13.72 -3.54
N GLY A 24 -11.72 13.88 -2.25
CA GLY A 24 -13.02 14.19 -1.67
C GLY A 24 -13.31 13.31 -0.45
N SER A 25 -14.58 13.30 0.00
CA SER A 25 -14.97 12.41 1.10
C SER A 25 -14.80 10.94 0.70
N ILE A 26 -14.66 10.08 1.70
CA ILE A 26 -14.52 8.62 1.46
C ILE A 26 -15.73 8.09 0.68
N GLU A 27 -16.94 8.53 0.99
CA GLU A 27 -18.18 8.13 0.31
C GLU A 27 -18.14 8.54 -1.18
N HIS A 28 -17.73 9.77 -1.47
CA HIS A 28 -17.56 10.25 -2.84
C HIS A 28 -16.51 9.44 -3.60
N ASN A 29 -15.39 9.13 -2.96
CA ASN A 29 -14.32 8.35 -3.56
C ASN A 29 -14.75 6.90 -3.80
N LEU A 30 -15.58 6.29 -2.94
CA LEU A 30 -16.20 4.98 -3.16
C LEU A 30 -17.14 4.98 -4.37
N GLU A 31 -17.98 6.01 -4.50
CA GLU A 31 -18.89 6.17 -5.64
C GLU A 31 -18.11 6.32 -6.96
N THR A 32 -17.05 7.15 -6.94
CA THR A 32 -16.20 7.37 -8.11
C THR A 32 -15.43 6.10 -8.49
N ALA A 33 -14.83 5.41 -7.52
CA ALA A 33 -14.13 4.15 -7.74
C ALA A 33 -15.05 3.09 -8.36
N ALA A 34 -16.24 2.89 -7.80
CA ALA A 34 -17.23 1.95 -8.34
C ALA A 34 -17.66 2.29 -9.78
N ARG A 35 -17.94 3.58 -10.06
CA ARG A 35 -18.26 4.08 -11.40
C ARG A 35 -17.16 3.80 -12.42
N LEU A 36 -15.90 3.91 -12.01
CA LEU A 36 -14.74 3.59 -12.85
C LEU A 36 -14.49 2.08 -12.97
N GLY A 37 -15.11 1.26 -12.11
CA GLY A 37 -15.03 -0.19 -12.15
C GLY A 37 -13.96 -0.79 -11.22
N TYR A 38 -13.51 -0.05 -10.22
CA TYR A 38 -12.72 -0.53 -9.08
C TYR A 38 -13.62 -1.17 -8.02
N GLN A 39 -13.08 -2.11 -7.24
CA GLN A 39 -13.78 -2.78 -6.16
C GLN A 39 -13.46 -2.18 -4.79
N ALA A 40 -12.40 -1.35 -4.71
CA ALA A 40 -12.00 -0.73 -3.46
C ALA A 40 -11.24 0.58 -3.69
N ILE A 41 -11.11 1.32 -2.59
CA ILE A 41 -10.17 2.44 -2.46
C ILE A 41 -9.15 2.14 -1.37
N GLU A 42 -8.00 2.76 -1.45
CA GLU A 42 -7.11 2.98 -0.31
C GLU A 42 -7.22 4.43 0.13
N VAL A 43 -7.20 4.67 1.44
CA VAL A 43 -7.46 5.99 2.01
C VAL A 43 -6.21 6.55 2.67
N HIS A 44 -5.67 7.64 2.10
CA HIS A 44 -4.61 8.44 2.69
C HIS A 44 -5.23 9.51 3.60
N THR A 45 -5.22 9.27 4.88
CA THR A 45 -5.85 10.12 5.89
C THR A 45 -4.94 10.38 7.09
N ARG A 46 -5.40 11.18 8.06
CA ARG A 46 -4.75 11.36 9.36
C ARG A 46 -5.32 10.40 10.39
N GLU A 47 -4.52 10.11 11.40
CA GLU A 47 -4.88 9.21 12.49
C GLU A 47 -6.03 9.74 13.37
N ASP A 48 -6.14 11.07 13.49
CA ASP A 48 -7.08 11.77 14.37
C ASP A 48 -8.36 12.26 13.67
N VAL A 49 -8.57 11.87 12.39
CA VAL A 49 -9.75 12.30 11.65
C VAL A 49 -11.03 11.65 12.19
N GLU A 50 -12.07 12.44 12.37
CA GLU A 50 -13.40 11.91 12.67
C GLU A 50 -14.08 11.44 11.38
N LEU A 51 -14.40 10.14 11.31
CA LEU A 51 -15.09 9.51 10.19
C LEU A 51 -16.53 9.13 10.56
N ASP A 52 -17.47 9.42 9.66
CA ASP A 52 -18.83 8.85 9.72
C ASP A 52 -18.83 7.43 9.14
N TYR A 53 -18.46 6.45 10.00
CA TYR A 53 -18.38 5.04 9.61
C TYR A 53 -19.72 4.48 9.09
N ASP A 54 -20.85 5.01 9.58
CA ASP A 54 -22.16 4.58 9.11
C ASP A 54 -22.45 5.12 7.70
N ALA A 55 -22.06 6.36 7.38
CA ALA A 55 -22.14 6.89 6.03
C ALA A 55 -21.23 6.14 5.06
N ILE A 56 -20.00 5.84 5.46
CA ILE A 56 -19.05 5.05 4.67
C ILE A 56 -19.61 3.64 4.40
N ARG A 57 -20.14 2.96 5.42
CA ARG A 57 -20.75 1.65 5.26
C ARG A 57 -21.94 1.68 4.28
N ARG A 58 -22.85 2.65 4.43
CA ARG A 58 -23.97 2.84 3.47
C ARG A 58 -23.50 3.09 2.04
N ALA A 59 -22.41 3.86 1.85
CA ALA A 59 -21.81 4.08 0.55
C ALA A 59 -21.23 2.78 -0.02
N SER A 60 -20.52 1.99 0.79
CA SER A 60 -20.01 0.67 0.40
C SER A 60 -21.11 -0.31 0.00
N GLU A 61 -22.19 -0.41 0.78
CA GLU A 61 -23.34 -1.26 0.48
C GLU A 61 -24.03 -0.85 -0.84
N ARG A 62 -24.17 0.46 -1.08
CA ARG A 62 -24.80 0.99 -2.30
C ARG A 62 -23.96 0.78 -3.54
N THR A 63 -22.66 0.91 -3.44
CA THR A 63 -21.73 0.89 -4.59
C THR A 63 -21.12 -0.48 -4.85
N GLY A 64 -21.03 -1.33 -3.83
CA GLY A 64 -20.28 -2.58 -3.83
C GLY A 64 -18.75 -2.38 -3.72
N ALA A 65 -18.27 -1.13 -3.66
CA ALA A 65 -16.87 -0.81 -3.39
C ALA A 65 -16.65 -0.58 -1.88
N HIS A 66 -15.44 -0.83 -1.38
CA HIS A 66 -15.12 -0.68 0.03
C HIS A 66 -13.71 -0.08 0.25
N VAL A 67 -13.35 0.18 1.48
CA VAL A 67 -11.99 0.59 1.84
C VAL A 67 -11.15 -0.67 2.00
N ALA A 68 -10.10 -0.83 1.19
CA ALA A 68 -9.18 -1.97 1.31
C ALA A 68 -8.00 -1.67 2.25
N MET A 69 -7.54 -0.43 2.26
CA MET A 69 -6.35 0.00 2.99
C MET A 69 -6.52 1.37 3.63
N VAL A 70 -5.92 1.54 4.80
CA VAL A 70 -5.65 2.83 5.44
C VAL A 70 -4.15 3.09 5.37
N VAL A 71 -3.75 4.22 4.76
CA VAL A 71 -2.35 4.54 4.48
C VAL A 71 -1.82 5.58 5.46
N THR A 72 -0.70 5.29 6.11
CA THR A 72 -0.17 6.04 7.24
C THR A 72 0.83 7.14 6.87
N GLY A 73 0.97 7.48 5.57
CA GLY A 73 1.97 8.44 5.09
C GLY A 73 1.93 9.79 5.81
N ARG A 74 0.74 10.31 6.11
CA ARG A 74 0.54 11.60 6.77
C ARG A 74 1.07 11.65 8.21
N LEU A 75 1.08 10.56 8.95
CA LEU A 75 1.67 10.48 10.29
C LEU A 75 3.17 10.85 10.29
N ASN A 76 3.88 10.47 9.22
CA ASN A 76 5.29 10.84 9.07
C ASN A 76 5.46 12.22 8.44
N THR A 77 4.78 12.52 7.34
CA THR A 77 4.98 13.75 6.57
C THR A 77 4.47 15.00 7.28
N GLU A 78 3.41 14.89 8.06
CA GLU A 78 2.81 15.99 8.82
C GLU A 78 3.20 15.93 10.30
N GLY A 79 3.28 14.74 10.92
CA GLY A 79 3.56 14.53 12.33
C GLY A 79 5.02 14.25 12.67
N MET A 80 5.93 14.15 11.70
CA MET A 80 7.34 13.79 11.88
C MET A 80 7.56 12.48 12.67
N CYS A 81 6.59 11.58 12.65
CA CYS A 81 6.61 10.32 13.37
C CYS A 81 7.52 9.28 12.69
N SER A 82 8.16 8.43 13.50
CA SER A 82 9.06 7.39 13.02
C SER A 82 9.17 6.25 14.02
N LEU A 83 9.01 5.00 13.56
CA LEU A 83 9.17 3.80 14.40
C LEU A 83 10.62 3.55 14.82
N VAL A 84 11.60 4.21 14.19
CA VAL A 84 13.03 4.02 14.49
C VAL A 84 13.71 5.28 15.06
N ALA A 85 12.97 6.33 15.40
CA ALA A 85 13.53 7.56 15.96
C ALA A 85 14.41 7.27 17.20
N ASP A 86 15.45 8.08 17.37
CA ASP A 86 16.30 7.97 18.57
C ASP A 86 15.61 8.56 19.81
N GLU A 87 14.71 9.50 19.62
CA GLU A 87 13.92 10.17 20.66
C GLU A 87 12.75 9.30 21.11
N PRO A 88 12.70 8.87 22.39
CA PRO A 88 11.64 7.99 22.89
C PRO A 88 10.23 8.58 22.76
N TYR A 89 10.08 9.90 22.87
CA TYR A 89 8.77 10.56 22.74
C TYR A 89 8.23 10.49 21.32
N ILE A 90 9.08 10.55 20.28
CA ILE A 90 8.68 10.38 18.87
C ILE A 90 8.20 8.95 18.65
N VAL A 91 8.93 7.96 19.17
CA VAL A 91 8.50 6.54 19.07
C VAL A 91 7.18 6.34 19.77
N SER A 92 6.99 6.91 20.98
CA SER A 92 5.70 6.80 21.71
C SER A 92 4.55 7.40 20.91
N ALA A 93 4.69 8.64 20.43
CA ALA A 93 3.69 9.30 19.61
C ALA A 93 3.38 8.51 18.31
N THR A 94 4.43 7.94 17.69
CA THR A 94 4.26 7.09 16.52
C THR A 94 3.45 5.84 16.82
N LEU A 95 3.74 5.15 17.93
CA LEU A 95 2.97 3.96 18.35
C LEU A 95 1.52 4.30 18.67
N ASP A 96 1.26 5.46 19.27
CA ASP A 96 -0.10 5.89 19.60
C ASP A 96 -0.90 6.24 18.34
N GLY A 97 -0.31 6.99 17.38
CA GLY A 97 -0.92 7.27 16.09
C GLY A 97 -1.17 6.00 15.27
N MET A 98 -0.21 5.08 15.26
CA MET A 98 -0.36 3.79 14.57
C MET A 98 -1.52 2.94 15.15
N ARG A 99 -1.74 2.97 16.48
CA ARG A 99 -2.91 2.30 17.07
C ARG A 99 -4.21 2.91 16.58
N GLN A 100 -4.28 4.23 16.44
CA GLN A 100 -5.48 4.91 15.90
C GLN A 100 -5.75 4.48 14.46
N TYR A 101 -4.72 4.37 13.61
CA TYR A 101 -4.87 3.82 12.25
C TYR A 101 -5.34 2.36 12.26
N ILE A 102 -4.83 1.53 13.16
CA ILE A 102 -5.27 0.13 13.28
C ILE A 102 -6.73 0.06 13.75
N ASP A 103 -7.14 0.90 14.70
CA ASP A 103 -8.54 0.97 15.15
C ASP A 103 -9.47 1.49 14.04
N MET A 104 -9.02 2.47 13.25
CA MET A 104 -9.73 2.96 12.07
C MET A 104 -9.89 1.86 11.02
N ALA A 105 -8.81 1.16 10.68
CA ALA A 105 -8.81 0.06 9.71
C ALA A 105 -9.73 -1.08 10.16
N HIS A 106 -9.69 -1.46 11.45
CA HIS A 106 -10.61 -2.44 12.01
C HIS A 106 -12.08 -2.05 11.81
N ARG A 107 -12.45 -0.79 12.06
CA ARG A 107 -13.83 -0.29 11.89
C ARG A 107 -14.24 -0.20 10.42
N LEU A 108 -13.27 -0.05 9.50
CA LEU A 108 -13.49 -0.01 8.05
C LEU A 108 -13.40 -1.40 7.40
N GLU A 109 -13.11 -2.45 8.17
CA GLU A 109 -12.81 -3.81 7.67
C GLU A 109 -11.65 -3.81 6.65
N ALA A 110 -10.65 -2.93 6.88
CA ALA A 110 -9.49 -2.68 6.04
C ALA A 110 -8.20 -3.11 6.72
N ASP A 111 -7.11 -3.14 5.96
CA ASP A 111 -5.75 -3.33 6.47
C ASP A 111 -4.97 -1.99 6.51
N VAL A 112 -3.74 -1.99 7.03
CA VAL A 112 -2.91 -0.78 7.19
C VAL A 112 -1.65 -0.88 6.36
N VAL A 113 -1.29 0.21 5.65
CA VAL A 113 0.02 0.37 5.00
C VAL A 113 0.98 1.11 5.93
N ILE A 114 2.16 0.54 6.14
CA ILE A 114 3.30 1.15 6.84
C ILE A 114 4.35 1.55 5.80
N GLY A 115 4.26 2.79 5.31
CA GLY A 115 5.20 3.37 4.37
C GLY A 115 6.34 4.12 5.08
N TRP A 116 6.43 5.42 4.89
CA TRP A 116 7.49 6.28 5.46
C TRP A 116 7.56 6.29 6.98
N VAL A 117 6.48 5.99 7.68
CA VAL A 117 6.42 5.94 9.15
C VAL A 117 7.37 4.89 9.76
N LYS A 118 7.81 3.88 8.99
CA LYS A 118 8.89 2.98 9.44
C LYS A 118 10.17 3.73 9.77
N GLY A 119 10.38 4.88 9.14
CA GLY A 119 11.49 5.80 9.37
C GLY A 119 12.76 5.47 8.60
N ASN A 120 13.81 6.23 8.87
CA ASN A 120 15.11 6.12 8.24
C ASN A 120 16.22 5.97 9.28
N ILE A 121 17.28 5.25 8.93
CA ILE A 121 18.51 5.15 9.73
C ILE A 121 19.29 6.46 9.54
N PRO A 122 19.63 7.19 10.62
CA PRO A 122 20.40 8.43 10.50
C PRO A 122 21.82 8.15 10.00
N LYS A 123 22.45 9.17 9.42
CA LYS A 123 23.82 9.05 8.92
C LYS A 123 24.78 8.56 10.01
N GLY A 124 25.50 7.48 9.73
CA GLY A 124 26.42 6.85 10.69
C GLY A 124 25.72 5.90 11.68
N GLY A 125 24.42 5.74 11.62
CA GLY A 125 23.67 4.77 12.42
C GLY A 125 24.00 3.33 12.02
N LYS A 126 24.11 2.44 13.02
CA LYS A 126 24.34 1.01 12.78
C LYS A 126 23.02 0.35 12.36
N ARG A 127 22.94 -0.17 11.12
CA ARG A 127 21.71 -0.76 10.52
C ARG A 127 21.05 -1.76 11.46
N GLU A 128 21.80 -2.69 12.03
CA GLU A 128 21.25 -3.74 12.90
C GLU A 128 20.54 -3.15 14.13
N LYS A 129 21.12 -2.14 14.80
CA LYS A 129 20.49 -1.45 15.94
C LYS A 129 19.10 -0.89 15.60
N TYR A 130 18.96 -0.30 14.42
CA TYR A 130 17.70 0.32 13.99
C TYR A 130 16.69 -0.71 13.52
N LEU A 131 17.13 -1.80 12.88
CA LEU A 131 16.25 -2.92 12.52
C LEU A 131 15.75 -3.66 13.78
N ASP A 132 16.57 -3.86 14.80
CA ASP A 132 16.14 -4.42 16.09
C ASP A 132 15.11 -3.51 16.77
N ARG A 133 15.32 -2.18 16.71
CA ARG A 133 14.34 -1.20 17.22
C ARG A 133 13.04 -1.25 16.44
N LEU A 134 13.09 -1.29 15.11
CA LEU A 134 11.93 -1.42 14.25
C LEU A 134 11.15 -2.70 14.60
N ALA A 135 11.82 -3.83 14.71
CA ALA A 135 11.22 -5.10 15.06
C ALA A 135 10.54 -5.07 16.44
N LYS A 136 11.19 -4.43 17.44
CA LYS A 136 10.60 -4.25 18.77
C LYS A 136 9.29 -3.46 18.71
N ASN A 137 9.27 -2.35 17.97
CA ASN A 137 8.11 -1.46 17.88
C ASN A 137 7.01 -2.08 16.99
N LEU A 138 7.39 -2.73 15.89
CA LEU A 138 6.45 -3.50 15.06
C LEU A 138 5.81 -4.65 15.83
N ARG A 139 6.51 -5.34 16.73
CA ARG A 139 5.93 -6.42 17.54
C ARG A 139 4.78 -5.92 18.43
N ILE A 140 4.88 -4.70 18.96
CA ILE A 140 3.78 -4.07 19.73
C ILE A 140 2.56 -3.87 18.83
N LEU A 141 2.78 -3.35 17.62
CA LEU A 141 1.71 -3.10 16.65
C LEU A 141 1.17 -4.40 16.04
N ASP A 142 2.03 -5.38 15.79
CA ASP A 142 1.68 -6.70 15.27
C ASP A 142 0.69 -7.43 16.19
N THR A 143 0.97 -7.43 17.50
CA THR A 143 0.04 -7.98 18.50
C THR A 143 -1.28 -7.21 18.51
N TYR A 144 -1.21 -5.87 18.54
CA TYR A 144 -2.39 -5.00 18.58
C TYR A 144 -3.28 -5.14 17.33
N ALA A 145 -2.65 -5.29 16.16
CA ALA A 145 -3.33 -5.50 14.89
C ALA A 145 -3.95 -6.91 14.80
N GLY A 146 -3.24 -7.93 15.27
CA GLY A 146 -3.75 -9.30 15.31
C GLY A 146 -5.01 -9.45 16.15
N GLU A 147 -5.10 -8.79 17.31
CA GLU A 147 -6.31 -8.75 18.15
C GLU A 147 -7.52 -8.13 17.44
N ARG A 148 -7.29 -7.36 16.37
CA ARG A 148 -8.30 -6.65 15.56
C ARG A 148 -8.53 -7.25 14.18
N ASN A 149 -7.85 -8.35 13.85
CA ASN A 149 -7.85 -8.94 12.51
C ASN A 149 -7.40 -7.97 11.40
N VAL A 150 -6.44 -7.08 11.71
CA VAL A 150 -5.85 -6.12 10.78
C VAL A 150 -4.45 -6.57 10.40
N LYS A 151 -4.13 -6.58 9.11
CA LYS A 151 -2.77 -6.82 8.62
C LYS A 151 -2.00 -5.51 8.52
N LEU A 152 -0.70 -5.58 8.79
CA LEU A 152 0.23 -4.48 8.63
C LEU A 152 1.09 -4.73 7.38
N ASN A 153 0.86 -3.96 6.33
CA ASN A 153 1.54 -4.09 5.06
C ASN A 153 2.72 -3.13 4.99
N ILE A 154 3.95 -3.66 5.16
CA ILE A 154 5.18 -2.86 5.23
C ILE A 154 5.69 -2.63 3.82
N GLU A 155 5.65 -1.39 3.37
CA GLU A 155 5.99 -1.01 2.02
C GLU A 155 7.49 -0.97 1.78
N VAL A 156 7.91 -1.60 0.69
CA VAL A 156 9.23 -1.51 0.10
C VAL A 156 9.27 -0.25 -0.78
N ILE A 157 10.06 0.74 -0.36
CA ILE A 157 10.15 2.05 -1.00
C ILE A 157 11.57 2.26 -1.51
N ASN A 158 11.75 2.93 -2.63
CA ASN A 158 13.03 3.10 -3.29
C ASN A 158 14.09 3.86 -2.45
N ARG A 159 15.36 3.66 -2.81
CA ARG A 159 16.57 4.22 -2.13
C ARG A 159 16.66 5.74 -2.09
N TYR A 160 15.90 6.46 -2.91
CA TYR A 160 15.91 7.91 -2.93
C TYR A 160 15.01 8.50 -1.83
N GLU A 161 14.04 7.72 -1.35
CA GLU A 161 13.06 8.14 -0.35
C GLU A 161 13.35 7.53 1.04
N VAL A 162 13.81 6.27 1.09
CA VAL A 162 14.09 5.57 2.36
C VAL A 162 15.41 4.80 2.30
N ASN A 163 15.87 4.35 3.48
CA ASN A 163 17.03 3.47 3.60
C ASN A 163 16.76 2.20 4.44
N ILE A 164 15.47 1.93 4.69
CA ILE A 164 14.99 0.69 5.33
C ILE A 164 14.01 0.02 4.37
N PHE A 165 14.33 -1.20 3.94
CA PHE A 165 13.57 -2.02 2.99
C PHE A 165 13.37 -1.35 1.63
N THR A 166 14.42 -1.44 0.81
CA THR A 166 14.40 -0.98 -0.58
C THR A 166 14.21 -2.13 -1.58
N THR A 167 14.28 -3.38 -1.11
CA THR A 167 14.05 -4.58 -1.92
C THR A 167 13.16 -5.61 -1.19
N ALA A 168 12.52 -6.47 -1.98
CA ALA A 168 11.72 -7.59 -1.48
C ALA A 168 12.55 -8.54 -0.58
N ASP A 169 13.82 -8.75 -0.91
CA ASP A 169 14.70 -9.63 -0.13
C ASP A 169 15.00 -9.05 1.25
N GLU A 170 15.19 -7.73 1.36
CA GLU A 170 15.40 -7.07 2.65
C GLU A 170 14.19 -7.21 3.59
N ILE A 171 12.97 -6.93 3.10
CA ILE A 171 11.76 -7.06 3.93
C ILE A 171 11.48 -8.50 4.28
N MET A 172 11.62 -9.45 3.35
CA MET A 172 11.38 -10.87 3.62
C MET A 172 12.37 -11.43 4.63
N SER A 173 13.67 -11.11 4.49
CA SER A 173 14.70 -11.48 5.47
C SER A 173 14.40 -10.92 6.86
N PHE A 174 13.88 -9.70 6.93
CA PHE A 174 13.45 -9.09 8.19
C PHE A 174 12.24 -9.82 8.81
N LEU A 175 11.19 -10.06 8.05
CA LEU A 175 10.00 -10.76 8.53
C LEU A 175 10.31 -12.19 9.00
N GLU A 176 11.17 -12.90 8.27
CA GLU A 176 11.67 -14.24 8.64
C GLU A 176 12.48 -14.21 9.95
N LYS A 177 13.43 -13.26 10.08
CA LYS A 177 14.27 -13.10 11.27
C LYS A 177 13.48 -12.82 12.53
N TYR A 178 12.48 -11.95 12.46
CA TYR A 178 11.78 -11.47 13.65
C TYR A 178 10.43 -12.14 13.92
N GLY A 179 9.88 -12.93 13.01
CA GLY A 179 8.67 -13.73 13.22
C GLY A 179 7.45 -12.88 13.59
N LEU A 180 7.17 -11.84 12.79
CA LEU A 180 5.99 -10.98 12.96
C LEU A 180 4.82 -11.61 12.19
N GLU A 181 3.73 -11.96 12.85
CA GLU A 181 2.67 -12.81 12.28
C GLU A 181 1.68 -12.02 11.41
N ASN A 182 1.34 -10.79 11.81
CA ASN A 182 0.37 -9.91 11.13
C ASN A 182 1.04 -8.87 10.22
N CYS A 183 2.40 -8.91 10.08
CA CYS A 183 3.15 -8.05 9.17
C CYS A 183 3.40 -8.76 7.84
N TYR A 184 3.15 -8.07 6.74
CA TYR A 184 3.28 -8.57 5.37
C TYR A 184 4.13 -7.61 4.54
N ALA A 185 4.76 -8.12 3.49
CA ALA A 185 5.40 -7.28 2.50
C ALA A 185 4.35 -6.55 1.63
N HIS A 186 4.61 -5.30 1.33
CA HIS A 186 3.89 -4.52 0.34
C HIS A 186 4.88 -4.06 -0.72
N LEU A 187 4.62 -4.40 -1.97
CA LEU A 187 5.46 -4.04 -3.11
C LEU A 187 4.74 -3.02 -4.00
N ASP A 188 5.52 -2.12 -4.60
CA ASP A 188 5.07 -1.10 -5.56
C ASP A 188 5.94 -1.18 -6.82
N THR A 189 5.32 -1.33 -7.98
CA THR A 189 6.03 -1.46 -9.26
C THR A 189 6.95 -0.28 -9.58
N PHE A 190 6.58 0.96 -9.20
CA PHE A 190 7.43 2.13 -9.38
C PHE A 190 8.71 2.02 -8.54
N HIS A 191 8.58 1.65 -7.27
CA HIS A 191 9.73 1.49 -6.37
C HIS A 191 10.59 0.30 -6.78
N MET A 192 9.98 -0.82 -7.16
CA MET A 192 10.67 -2.00 -7.71
C MET A 192 11.48 -1.66 -8.95
N GLY A 193 10.95 -0.83 -9.84
CA GLY A 193 11.65 -0.40 -11.05
C GLY A 193 12.95 0.39 -10.82
N ILE A 194 13.19 0.85 -9.60
CA ILE A 194 14.40 1.58 -9.21
C ILE A 194 15.42 0.64 -8.52
N ASP A 195 14.94 -0.28 -7.68
CA ASP A 195 15.81 -1.04 -6.78
C ASP A 195 15.88 -2.54 -7.07
N GLU A 196 14.88 -3.13 -7.73
CA GLU A 196 14.89 -4.55 -8.06
C GLU A 196 15.57 -4.81 -9.41
N CYS A 197 16.46 -5.81 -9.43
CA CYS A 197 17.05 -6.27 -10.69
C CYS A 197 16.06 -7.05 -11.54
N ASP A 198 15.15 -7.79 -10.88
CA ASP A 198 14.10 -8.57 -11.53
C ASP A 198 12.80 -8.46 -10.69
N PRO A 199 11.84 -7.64 -11.12
CA PRO A 199 10.56 -7.49 -10.43
C PRO A 199 9.75 -8.79 -10.31
N VAL A 200 9.87 -9.70 -11.27
CA VAL A 200 9.17 -11.00 -11.24
C VAL A 200 9.72 -11.88 -10.12
N GLU A 201 11.05 -11.96 -9.97
CA GLU A 201 11.68 -12.70 -8.88
C GLU A 201 11.41 -12.05 -7.52
N ALA A 202 11.38 -10.72 -7.43
CA ALA A 202 11.00 -9.99 -6.22
C ALA A 202 9.58 -10.36 -5.75
N ILE A 203 8.61 -10.45 -6.67
CA ILE A 203 7.25 -10.91 -6.36
C ILE A 203 7.28 -12.37 -5.86
N ARG A 204 8.02 -13.26 -6.52
CA ARG A 204 8.14 -14.66 -6.13
C ARG A 204 8.77 -14.82 -4.74
N ARG A 205 9.76 -13.98 -4.40
CA ARG A 205 10.40 -13.94 -3.07
C ARG A 205 9.39 -13.68 -1.94
N CYS A 206 8.34 -12.90 -2.22
CA CYS A 206 7.29 -12.57 -1.26
C CYS A 206 6.14 -13.59 -1.19
N LYS A 207 6.26 -14.74 -1.86
CA LYS A 207 5.20 -15.79 -1.85
C LYS A 207 4.75 -16.14 -0.45
N GLY A 208 3.43 -16.07 -0.23
CA GLY A 208 2.78 -16.37 1.06
C GLY A 208 2.89 -15.26 2.11
N ARG A 209 3.63 -14.18 1.83
CA ARG A 209 3.82 -13.03 2.72
C ARG A 209 3.61 -11.68 2.02
N LEU A 210 3.18 -11.67 0.76
CA LEU A 210 2.75 -10.46 0.06
C LEU A 210 1.31 -10.13 0.50
N GLY A 211 1.12 -8.98 1.14
CA GLY A 211 -0.18 -8.57 1.64
C GLY A 211 -0.87 -7.52 0.77
N TYR A 212 -0.08 -6.65 0.10
CA TYR A 212 -0.60 -5.59 -0.76
C TYR A 212 0.33 -5.30 -1.93
N PHE A 213 -0.23 -4.73 -3.02
CA PHE A 213 0.55 -4.48 -4.22
C PHE A 213 0.10 -3.19 -4.93
N HIS A 214 1.02 -2.23 -5.10
CA HIS A 214 0.80 -1.00 -5.84
C HIS A 214 1.22 -1.14 -7.31
N LEU A 215 0.43 -0.51 -8.17
CA LEU A 215 0.64 -0.44 -9.61
C LEU A 215 0.82 1.01 -10.07
N ALA A 216 2.02 1.34 -10.53
CA ALA A 216 2.32 2.52 -11.31
C ALA A 216 3.35 2.17 -12.39
N ASP A 217 3.38 2.91 -13.48
CA ASP A 217 4.41 2.73 -14.51
C ASP A 217 5.75 3.36 -14.10
N ASN A 218 6.82 3.11 -14.83
CA ASN A 218 8.18 3.56 -14.52
C ASN A 218 8.33 5.08 -14.36
N SER A 219 7.41 5.87 -14.90
CA SER A 219 7.34 7.33 -14.72
C SER A 219 6.44 7.76 -13.55
N ARG A 220 6.00 6.84 -12.70
CA ARG A 220 4.99 6.97 -11.65
C ARG A 220 3.62 7.45 -12.16
N ARG A 221 3.36 7.31 -13.48
CA ARG A 221 2.05 7.53 -14.10
C ARG A 221 1.25 6.23 -14.12
N TYR A 222 0.03 6.28 -14.67
CA TYR A 222 -0.88 5.13 -14.69
C TYR A 222 -0.29 3.95 -15.48
N PRO A 223 -0.56 2.70 -15.07
CA PRO A 223 -0.12 1.50 -15.77
C PRO A 223 -0.49 1.50 -17.25
N GLY A 224 0.48 1.16 -18.11
CA GLY A 224 0.35 1.19 -19.56
C GLY A 224 0.71 2.52 -20.21
N SER A 225 1.17 3.51 -19.43
CA SER A 225 1.68 4.78 -19.95
C SER A 225 3.19 4.82 -20.16
N GLY A 226 3.91 3.77 -19.77
CA GLY A 226 5.36 3.70 -19.78
C GLY A 226 5.89 2.37 -20.34
N GLN A 227 6.83 1.74 -19.64
CA GLN A 227 7.65 0.66 -20.15
C GLN A 227 7.53 -0.66 -19.37
N PHE A 228 6.80 -0.72 -18.26
CA PHE A 228 6.70 -1.94 -17.48
C PHE A 228 5.85 -3.01 -18.17
N ASP A 229 6.34 -4.24 -18.14
CA ASP A 229 5.59 -5.42 -18.57
C ASP A 229 4.64 -5.89 -17.46
N PHE A 230 3.48 -5.22 -17.36
CA PHE A 230 2.43 -5.62 -16.42
C PHE A 230 1.88 -7.02 -16.69
N GLY A 231 2.03 -7.53 -17.91
CA GLY A 231 1.70 -8.89 -18.25
C GLY A 231 2.50 -9.89 -17.40
N SER A 232 3.83 -9.80 -17.42
CA SER A 232 4.71 -10.65 -16.62
C SER A 232 4.53 -10.44 -15.12
N ILE A 233 4.28 -9.20 -14.67
CA ILE A 233 3.98 -8.88 -13.27
C ILE A 233 2.71 -9.59 -12.79
N LEU A 234 1.61 -9.46 -13.53
CA LEU A 234 0.34 -10.13 -13.19
C LEU A 234 0.48 -11.65 -13.20
N GLN A 235 1.29 -12.21 -14.11
CA GLN A 235 1.56 -13.65 -14.13
C GLN A 235 2.34 -14.08 -12.89
N ALA A 236 3.38 -13.35 -12.48
CA ALA A 236 4.12 -13.66 -11.27
C ALA A 236 3.25 -13.63 -10.01
N LEU A 237 2.36 -12.63 -9.90
CA LEU A 237 1.39 -12.54 -8.80
C LEU A 237 0.43 -13.75 -8.79
N GLU A 238 -0.05 -14.19 -9.96
CA GLU A 238 -0.90 -15.39 -10.09
C GLU A 238 -0.14 -16.66 -9.70
N ASP A 239 1.11 -16.83 -10.15
CA ASP A 239 1.98 -17.97 -9.85
C ASP A 239 2.31 -18.09 -8.35
N THR A 240 2.36 -16.96 -7.63
CA THR A 240 2.55 -16.96 -6.17
C THR A 240 1.28 -17.28 -5.38
N GLY A 241 0.13 -17.28 -6.04
CA GLY A 241 -1.17 -17.44 -5.39
C GLY A 241 -1.68 -16.17 -4.69
N TYR A 242 -1.09 -14.99 -4.98
CA TYR A 242 -1.54 -13.72 -4.41
C TYR A 242 -3.02 -13.48 -4.74
N ASP A 243 -3.83 -13.15 -3.73
CA ASP A 243 -5.27 -12.92 -3.86
C ASP A 243 -5.74 -11.59 -3.27
N GLY A 244 -4.79 -10.73 -2.90
CA GLY A 244 -5.04 -9.37 -2.41
C GLY A 244 -5.47 -8.40 -3.51
N TYR A 245 -5.56 -7.13 -3.15
CA TYR A 245 -5.86 -6.04 -4.06
C TYR A 245 -4.63 -5.61 -4.85
N LEU A 246 -4.88 -5.20 -6.09
CA LEU A 246 -3.93 -4.48 -6.94
C LEU A 246 -4.38 -3.02 -6.96
N SER A 247 -3.68 -2.15 -6.25
CA SER A 247 -4.07 -0.74 -6.12
C SER A 247 -3.29 0.14 -7.08
N VAL A 248 -4.01 1.00 -7.79
CA VAL A 248 -3.38 2.01 -8.65
C VAL A 248 -3.04 3.22 -7.80
N GLU A 249 -1.74 3.36 -7.49
CA GLU A 249 -1.15 4.51 -6.80
C GLU A 249 -0.17 5.22 -7.73
N CYS A 250 -0.63 6.24 -8.44
CA CYS A 250 0.19 6.94 -9.44
C CYS A 250 -0.11 8.44 -9.50
N LEU A 251 0.76 9.20 -10.18
CA LEU A 251 0.56 10.64 -10.34
C LEU A 251 -0.72 10.96 -11.13
N PRO A 252 -1.49 11.98 -10.71
CA PRO A 252 -2.79 12.34 -11.29
C PRO A 252 -2.63 13.08 -12.64
N TYR A 253 -2.07 12.39 -13.65
CA TYR A 253 -1.83 12.96 -14.96
C TYR A 253 -2.56 12.18 -16.07
N PRO A 254 -3.36 12.86 -16.93
CA PRO A 254 -3.60 14.31 -17.05
C PRO A 254 -4.53 14.87 -15.97
N SER A 255 -5.33 14.02 -15.31
CA SER A 255 -6.09 14.28 -14.08
C SER A 255 -6.24 12.97 -13.30
N GLY A 256 -6.61 13.04 -12.01
CA GLY A 256 -6.75 11.85 -11.18
C GLY A 256 -7.76 10.85 -11.74
N GLU A 257 -9.00 11.27 -12.03
CA GLU A 257 -10.01 10.37 -12.59
C GLU A 257 -9.61 9.81 -13.96
N GLN A 258 -9.03 10.62 -14.85
CA GLN A 258 -8.59 10.12 -16.16
C GLN A 258 -7.43 9.14 -16.06
N ALA A 259 -6.50 9.33 -15.11
CA ALA A 259 -5.44 8.38 -14.84
C ALA A 259 -6.02 7.06 -14.31
N ALA A 260 -6.97 7.12 -13.36
CA ALA A 260 -7.67 5.95 -12.83
C ALA A 260 -8.45 5.20 -13.93
N GLU A 261 -9.19 5.91 -14.77
CA GLU A 261 -9.94 5.32 -15.89
C GLU A 261 -9.03 4.60 -16.89
N ARG A 262 -7.92 5.23 -17.28
CA ARG A 262 -6.95 4.63 -18.21
C ARG A 262 -6.24 3.43 -17.59
N ALA A 263 -5.85 3.51 -16.33
CA ALA A 263 -5.23 2.41 -15.60
C ALA A 263 -6.12 1.16 -15.57
N ILE A 264 -7.36 1.31 -15.14
CA ILE A 264 -8.27 0.16 -15.01
C ILE A 264 -8.66 -0.43 -16.38
N ALA A 265 -8.81 0.41 -17.41
CA ALA A 265 -9.08 -0.05 -18.77
C ALA A 265 -7.92 -0.89 -19.32
N TYR A 266 -6.68 -0.42 -19.15
CA TYR A 266 -5.47 -1.13 -19.55
C TYR A 266 -5.32 -2.46 -18.81
N LEU A 267 -5.43 -2.47 -17.47
CA LEU A 267 -5.27 -3.66 -16.65
C LEU A 267 -6.34 -4.72 -16.94
N LYS A 268 -7.60 -4.31 -17.12
CA LYS A 268 -8.69 -5.22 -17.53
C LYS A 268 -8.49 -5.74 -18.95
N GLY A 269 -7.96 -4.91 -19.86
CA GLY A 269 -7.58 -5.32 -21.23
C GLY A 269 -6.55 -6.45 -21.23
N LEU A 270 -5.49 -6.33 -20.42
CA LEU A 270 -4.49 -7.39 -20.27
C LEU A 270 -5.10 -8.70 -19.73
N CYS A 271 -6.03 -8.60 -18.76
CA CYS A 271 -6.73 -9.76 -18.22
C CYS A 271 -7.67 -10.40 -19.25
N GLY A 272 -8.25 -9.63 -20.16
CA GLY A 272 -9.11 -10.10 -21.26
C GLY A 272 -8.34 -10.84 -22.37
N MET A 273 -7.26 -10.24 -22.87
CA MET A 273 -6.41 -10.81 -23.92
C MET A 273 -5.84 -12.19 -23.54
N ARG A 274 -5.42 -12.35 -22.29
CA ARG A 274 -4.90 -13.63 -21.77
C ARG A 274 -5.97 -14.73 -21.70
N ARG A 275 -7.27 -14.39 -21.68
CA ARG A 275 -8.36 -15.39 -21.74
C ARG A 275 -8.50 -16.00 -23.13
N GLU A 276 -8.18 -15.25 -24.16
CA GLU A 276 -8.28 -15.71 -25.57
C GLU A 276 -7.10 -16.57 -25.99
N GLU A 277 -5.89 -16.33 -25.41
CA GLU A 277 -4.70 -17.13 -25.69
C GLU A 277 -4.66 -18.48 -24.94
N GLY A 278 -5.46 -18.67 -23.91
CA GLY A 278 -5.54 -19.88 -23.10
C GLY A 278 -6.77 -20.77 -23.37
N ALA A 279 -7.60 -20.43 -24.34
CA ALA A 279 -8.77 -21.18 -24.77
C ALA A 279 -8.50 -21.91 -26.10
#